data_eec13ab20f72b84f405f4601909a6292
#
_entry.id   eec13ab20f72b84f405f4601909a6292
#
_cell.length_a   1.000
_cell.length_b   1.000
_cell.length_c   1.000
_cell.angle_alpha   90.00
_cell.angle_beta   90.00
_cell.angle_gamma   90.00
#
_symmetry.space_group_name_H-M   'P 1'
#
loop_
_entity.id
_entity.type
_entity.pdbx_description
1 polymer ?
#
loop_
_entity_poly.entity_id
_entity_poly.type
_entity_poly.pdbx_seq_one_letter_code
_entity_poly.pdbx_strand_id
1 'polypeptide(L)'
;PERHRIGLMAPSVPIEARTPATQMQLRIQPDQACDSLALTDQHVGDLGKHVPVRVADVTEPGAKLLVRDGSYGAPREIERAHWRFESDDHVTLDGGFEAGRIYDVLYTPLDCPVVGAGMLATRDLASYLRYEAEAPTAGNIEYTIGEGQSQCGRFLRTYLHAGLNLDESGRPAFDGVLAHIAGGRRGEFNHRY
;
A
#
# COMPACT_ATOMS: atom_id res chain seq x y z
N PRO A 1 -11.49 28.42 25.63
CA PRO A 1 -11.84 28.00 24.27
C PRO A 1 -11.82 26.48 24.22
N GLU A 2 -12.98 25.87 24.00
CA GLU A 2 -13.09 24.43 23.79
C GLU A 2 -12.37 24.09 22.49
N ARG A 3 -11.32 23.28 22.60
CA ARG A 3 -10.61 22.77 21.44
C ARG A 3 -11.44 21.63 20.84
N HIS A 4 -12.15 21.90 19.78
CA HIS A 4 -12.80 20.85 19.01
C HIS A 4 -11.72 20.02 18.30
N ARG A 5 -11.55 18.77 18.73
CA ARG A 5 -10.72 17.80 18.00
C ARG A 5 -11.60 17.16 16.93
N ILE A 6 -11.37 17.50 15.68
CA ILE A 6 -11.96 16.80 14.56
C ILE A 6 -11.03 15.60 14.28
N GLY A 7 -11.46 14.42 14.63
CA GLY A 7 -10.79 13.19 14.21
C GLY A 7 -11.21 12.88 12.78
N LEU A 8 -10.29 13.04 11.83
CA LEU A 8 -10.49 12.57 10.47
C LEU A 8 -10.03 11.12 10.38
N MET A 9 -10.96 10.20 10.22
CA MET A 9 -10.65 8.93 9.58
C MET A 9 -10.59 9.19 8.08
N ALA A 10 -9.42 8.99 7.47
CA ALA A 10 -9.32 9.06 6.02
C ALA A 10 -10.29 8.01 5.44
N PRO A 11 -11.33 8.42 4.72
CA PRO A 11 -12.24 7.45 4.12
C PRO A 11 -11.47 6.63 3.09
N SER A 12 -11.74 5.33 3.05
CA SER A 12 -11.37 4.52 1.89
C SER A 12 -12.16 5.09 0.70
N VAL A 13 -11.52 5.89 -0.12
CA VAL A 13 -12.14 6.43 -1.33
C VAL A 13 -11.99 5.37 -2.42
N PRO A 14 -13.07 4.74 -2.90
CA PRO A 14 -13.00 3.88 -4.05
C PRO A 14 -12.60 4.73 -5.26
N ILE A 15 -11.39 4.49 -5.76
CA ILE A 15 -10.93 5.13 -7.00
C ILE A 15 -11.25 4.18 -8.14
N GLU A 16 -12.12 4.61 -9.04
CA GLU A 16 -12.43 3.87 -10.26
C GLU A 16 -11.29 3.90 -11.28
N ALA A 17 -10.33 4.82 -11.10
CA ALA A 17 -9.19 4.94 -11.99
C ALA A 17 -8.34 3.66 -11.98
N ARG A 18 -8.02 3.19 -13.17
CA ARG A 18 -7.16 2.03 -13.42
C ARG A 18 -5.98 2.45 -14.27
N THR A 19 -4.86 1.78 -14.05
CA THR A 19 -3.71 1.89 -14.95
C THR A 19 -3.61 0.63 -15.80
N PRO A 20 -2.97 0.69 -16.99
CA PRO A 20 -2.70 -0.51 -17.76
C PRO A 20 -2.01 -1.56 -16.89
N ALA A 21 -2.47 -2.81 -16.97
CA ALA A 21 -1.84 -3.92 -16.28
C ALA A 21 -0.43 -4.15 -16.88
N THR A 22 0.55 -4.20 -16.00
CA THR A 22 1.93 -4.57 -16.32
C THR A 22 2.34 -5.69 -15.40
N GLN A 23 3.31 -6.49 -15.81
CA GLN A 23 3.82 -7.54 -14.94
C GLN A 23 4.29 -6.94 -13.62
N MET A 24 3.85 -7.55 -12.53
CA MET A 24 4.20 -7.17 -11.17
C MET A 24 5.00 -8.28 -10.50
N GLN A 25 5.64 -7.97 -9.38
CA GLN A 25 6.29 -8.93 -8.50
C GLN A 25 5.62 -8.88 -7.15
N LEU A 26 5.05 -10.00 -6.73
CA LEU A 26 4.53 -10.21 -5.40
C LEU A 26 5.50 -11.07 -4.59
N ARG A 27 5.93 -10.58 -3.43
CA ARG A 27 6.82 -11.31 -2.53
C ARG A 27 6.03 -11.92 -1.39
N ILE A 28 6.20 -13.24 -1.21
CA ILE A 28 5.55 -14.00 -0.16
C ILE A 28 6.61 -14.78 0.60
N GLN A 29 6.49 -14.81 1.92
CA GLN A 29 7.33 -15.60 2.79
C GLN A 29 6.42 -16.40 3.74
N PRO A 30 6.15 -17.67 3.49
CA PRO A 30 5.24 -18.44 4.33
C PRO A 30 5.86 -18.70 5.71
N ASP A 31 5.05 -18.55 6.76
CA ASP A 31 5.45 -18.83 8.14
C ASP A 31 5.45 -20.34 8.42
N GLN A 32 4.67 -21.10 7.67
CA GLN A 32 4.55 -22.55 7.76
C GLN A 32 4.62 -23.15 6.36
N ALA A 33 5.10 -24.39 6.28
CA ALA A 33 5.07 -25.13 5.02
C ALA A 33 3.62 -25.34 4.57
N CYS A 34 3.36 -25.14 3.28
CA CYS A 34 2.01 -25.28 2.69
C CYS A 34 2.09 -25.63 1.21
N ASP A 35 1.04 -26.22 0.67
CA ASP A 35 0.98 -26.62 -0.74
C ASP A 35 0.51 -25.46 -1.66
N SER A 36 -0.19 -24.48 -1.10
CA SER A 36 -0.77 -23.36 -1.82
C SER A 36 -0.57 -22.05 -1.06
N LEU A 37 -0.30 -20.97 -1.78
CA LEU A 37 -0.18 -19.62 -1.25
C LEU A 37 -1.18 -18.69 -1.93
N ALA A 38 -1.89 -17.89 -1.14
CA ALA A 38 -2.68 -16.81 -1.67
C ALA A 38 -1.77 -15.72 -2.26
N LEU A 39 -2.19 -15.11 -3.37
CA LEU A 39 -1.48 -14.00 -4.02
C LEU A 39 -1.68 -12.70 -3.25
N THR A 40 -1.24 -12.69 -2.00
CA THR A 40 -1.35 -11.54 -1.11
C THR A 40 -0.09 -11.39 -0.27
N ASP A 41 0.16 -10.16 0.16
CA ASP A 41 1.14 -9.89 1.20
C ASP A 41 0.56 -10.35 2.55
N GLN A 42 1.07 -11.46 3.06
CA GLN A 42 0.63 -12.06 4.33
C GLN A 42 1.40 -11.54 5.55
N HIS A 43 2.37 -10.65 5.35
CA HIS A 43 3.37 -10.33 6.38
C HIS A 43 3.04 -9.15 7.27
N VAL A 44 1.85 -8.62 7.23
CA VAL A 44 1.50 -7.47 8.07
C VAL A 44 1.01 -7.90 9.46
N GLY A 45 1.26 -9.16 9.84
CA GLY A 45 0.87 -9.69 11.14
C GLY A 45 -0.64 -9.59 11.38
N ASP A 46 -1.03 -9.23 12.59
CA ASP A 46 -2.44 -9.11 13.00
C ASP A 46 -3.16 -7.86 12.45
N LEU A 47 -2.54 -7.10 11.56
CA LEU A 47 -3.10 -5.84 11.05
C LEU A 47 -4.18 -6.01 9.97
N GLY A 48 -4.51 -7.24 9.65
CA GLY A 48 -5.55 -7.59 8.69
C GLY A 48 -5.01 -8.34 7.49
N LYS A 49 -5.89 -9.06 6.81
CA LYS A 49 -5.56 -9.76 5.57
C LYS A 49 -5.72 -8.78 4.41
N HIS A 50 -4.69 -8.61 3.64
CA HIS A 50 -4.79 -7.89 2.38
C HIS A 50 -5.62 -8.70 1.38
N VAL A 51 -6.36 -8.01 0.52
CA VAL A 51 -7.10 -8.65 -0.57
C VAL A 51 -6.08 -9.20 -1.57
N PRO A 52 -6.21 -10.45 -2.01
CA PRO A 52 -5.33 -11.00 -3.04
C PRO A 52 -5.30 -10.17 -4.31
N VAL A 53 -4.11 -10.03 -4.89
CA VAL A 53 -3.94 -9.39 -6.20
C VAL A 53 -4.08 -10.48 -7.26
N ARG A 54 -5.27 -10.58 -7.84
CA ARG A 54 -5.64 -11.67 -8.75
C ARG A 54 -4.85 -11.63 -10.06
N VAL A 55 -4.45 -12.78 -10.56
CA VAL A 55 -3.82 -12.92 -11.87
C VAL A 55 -4.86 -12.73 -12.99
N ALA A 56 -4.46 -12.06 -14.06
CA ALA A 56 -5.35 -11.84 -15.22
C ALA A 56 -5.60 -13.11 -16.03
N ASP A 57 -4.57 -13.97 -16.13
CA ASP A 57 -4.61 -15.23 -16.88
C ASP A 57 -3.82 -16.29 -16.10
N VAL A 58 -4.52 -17.29 -15.57
CA VAL A 58 -3.91 -18.40 -14.84
C VAL A 58 -2.96 -19.26 -15.70
N THR A 59 -3.05 -19.12 -17.02
CA THR A 59 -2.20 -19.83 -17.99
C THR A 59 -1.06 -18.97 -18.50
N GLU A 60 -0.89 -17.73 -18.00
CA GLU A 60 0.13 -16.77 -18.47
C GLU A 60 1.50 -17.42 -18.66
N PRO A 61 2.02 -17.55 -19.90
CA PRO A 61 3.29 -18.24 -20.15
C PRO A 61 4.50 -17.42 -19.68
N GLY A 62 4.34 -16.12 -19.53
CA GLY A 62 5.39 -15.21 -19.04
C GLY A 62 5.49 -15.10 -17.53
N ALA A 63 4.58 -15.75 -16.78
CA ALA A 63 4.62 -15.74 -15.34
C ALA A 63 5.81 -16.55 -14.83
N LYS A 64 6.41 -16.09 -13.71
CA LYS A 64 7.58 -16.73 -13.09
C LYS A 64 7.38 -16.90 -11.60
N LEU A 65 7.94 -17.98 -11.07
CA LEU A 65 8.10 -18.19 -9.64
C LEU A 65 9.58 -18.27 -9.30
N LEU A 66 10.04 -17.40 -8.43
CA LEU A 66 11.42 -17.38 -7.96
C LEU A 66 11.45 -17.76 -6.48
N VAL A 67 12.52 -18.41 -6.05
CA VAL A 67 12.78 -18.73 -4.63
C VAL A 67 14.15 -18.22 -4.23
N ARG A 68 14.26 -17.75 -2.98
CA ARG A 68 15.53 -17.35 -2.36
C ARG A 68 15.57 -17.74 -0.88
N ASP A 69 16.76 -17.99 -0.37
CA ASP A 69 16.97 -18.46 1.01
C ASP A 69 16.96 -17.31 2.05
N GLY A 70 16.80 -16.07 1.61
CA GLY A 70 16.72 -14.88 2.47
C GLY A 70 16.74 -13.60 1.67
N SER A 71 16.56 -12.47 2.34
CA SER A 71 16.40 -11.15 1.70
C SER A 71 17.56 -10.76 0.78
N TYR A 72 18.75 -11.26 1.04
CA TYR A 72 19.97 -10.98 0.24
C TYR A 72 20.38 -12.16 -0.64
N GLY A 73 19.67 -13.29 -0.57
CA GLY A 73 19.95 -14.47 -1.40
C GLY A 73 19.65 -14.21 -2.87
N ALA A 74 20.47 -14.78 -3.76
CA ALA A 74 20.19 -14.73 -5.19
C ALA A 74 18.90 -15.49 -5.50
N PRO A 75 17.97 -14.89 -6.27
CA PRO A 75 16.75 -15.59 -6.67
C PRO A 75 17.09 -16.72 -7.66
N ARG A 76 16.44 -17.86 -7.51
CA ARG A 76 16.47 -18.99 -8.45
C ARG A 76 15.07 -19.17 -9.01
N GLU A 77 14.96 -19.27 -10.33
CA GLU A 77 13.69 -19.53 -11.00
C GLU A 77 13.30 -21.01 -10.80
N ILE A 78 12.04 -21.25 -10.46
CA ILE A 78 11.43 -22.58 -10.41
C ILE A 78 10.80 -22.82 -11.79
N GLU A 79 11.11 -23.94 -12.41
CA GLU A 79 10.58 -24.29 -13.73
C GLU A 79 9.04 -24.30 -13.73
N ARG A 80 8.44 -23.73 -14.77
CA ARG A 80 6.99 -23.58 -14.89
C ARG A 80 6.22 -24.89 -14.78
N ALA A 81 6.84 -26.01 -15.11
CA ALA A 81 6.24 -27.34 -15.00
C ALA A 81 5.97 -27.78 -13.56
N HIS A 82 6.64 -27.19 -12.56
CA HIS A 82 6.53 -27.55 -11.15
C HIS A 82 5.61 -26.66 -10.34
N TRP A 83 5.02 -25.65 -10.95
CA TRP A 83 4.10 -24.76 -10.25
C TRP A 83 2.99 -24.27 -11.19
N ARG A 84 1.87 -23.84 -10.62
CA ARG A 84 0.75 -23.30 -11.38
C ARG A 84 -0.09 -22.35 -10.53
N PHE A 85 -0.84 -21.48 -11.18
CA PHE A 85 -1.96 -20.83 -10.52
C PHE A 85 -3.08 -21.87 -10.38
N GLU A 86 -3.50 -22.12 -9.15
CA GLU A 86 -4.63 -23.00 -8.83
C GLU A 86 -5.97 -22.29 -9.10
N SER A 87 -5.99 -21.01 -8.83
CA SER A 87 -7.09 -20.09 -9.10
C SER A 87 -6.51 -18.72 -9.50
N ASP A 88 -7.37 -17.74 -9.71
CA ASP A 88 -6.91 -16.37 -10.00
C ASP A 88 -6.24 -15.67 -8.81
N ASP A 89 -6.35 -16.24 -7.62
CA ASP A 89 -5.83 -15.68 -6.36
C ASP A 89 -4.89 -16.61 -5.58
N HIS A 90 -4.59 -17.81 -6.09
CA HIS A 90 -3.71 -18.78 -5.44
C HIS A 90 -2.69 -19.41 -6.41
N VAL A 91 -1.50 -19.69 -5.88
CA VAL A 91 -0.42 -20.41 -6.56
C VAL A 91 -0.04 -21.67 -5.79
N THR A 92 0.18 -22.78 -6.51
CA THR A 92 0.64 -24.07 -5.96
C THR A 92 2.02 -24.42 -6.48
N LEU A 93 2.77 -25.19 -5.69
CA LEU A 93 4.12 -25.66 -6.00
C LEU A 93 4.20 -27.17 -5.72
N ASP A 94 4.73 -27.93 -6.67
CA ASP A 94 5.02 -29.34 -6.49
C ASP A 94 6.04 -29.53 -5.36
N GLY A 95 5.68 -30.31 -4.35
CA GLY A 95 6.48 -30.47 -3.13
C GLY A 95 6.26 -29.38 -2.08
N GLY A 96 5.40 -28.39 -2.37
CA GLY A 96 4.98 -27.35 -1.43
C GLY A 96 5.97 -26.20 -1.26
N PHE A 97 5.51 -25.19 -0.57
CA PHE A 97 6.29 -24.02 -0.16
C PHE A 97 6.92 -24.26 1.22
N GLU A 98 8.20 -23.95 1.36
CA GLU A 98 8.93 -24.13 2.61
C GLU A 98 8.80 -22.89 3.51
N ALA A 99 8.58 -23.13 4.81
CA ALA A 99 8.54 -22.07 5.81
C ALA A 99 9.82 -21.24 5.83
N GLY A 100 9.68 -19.93 5.92
CA GLY A 100 10.79 -18.96 6.04
C GLY A 100 11.54 -18.67 4.74
N ARG A 101 11.33 -19.42 3.66
CA ARG A 101 11.86 -19.05 2.35
C ARG A 101 11.07 -17.92 1.73
N ILE A 102 11.72 -17.15 0.88
CA ILE A 102 11.08 -16.03 0.17
C ILE A 102 10.77 -16.50 -1.25
N TYR A 103 9.52 -16.34 -1.63
CA TYR A 103 9.03 -16.61 -2.98
C TYR A 103 8.61 -15.29 -3.64
N ASP A 104 9.07 -15.06 -4.86
CA ASP A 104 8.64 -13.94 -5.68
C ASP A 104 7.81 -14.50 -6.85
N VAL A 105 6.53 -14.13 -6.92
CA VAL A 105 5.65 -14.48 -8.03
C VAL A 105 5.57 -13.28 -8.97
N LEU A 106 5.97 -13.48 -10.23
CA LEU A 106 5.90 -12.46 -11.28
C LEU A 106 4.76 -12.81 -12.22
N TYR A 107 3.79 -11.92 -12.36
CA TYR A 107 2.61 -12.14 -13.19
C TYR A 107 1.92 -10.82 -13.55
N THR A 108 0.98 -10.88 -14.50
CA THR A 108 0.14 -9.76 -14.87
C THR A 108 -1.13 -9.77 -14.03
N PRO A 109 -1.39 -8.75 -13.19
CA PRO A 109 -2.59 -8.71 -12.37
C PRO A 109 -3.83 -8.44 -13.19
N LEU A 110 -4.96 -9.00 -12.73
CA LEU A 110 -6.28 -8.78 -13.35
C LEU A 110 -6.72 -7.32 -13.29
N ASP A 111 -6.35 -6.63 -12.21
CA ASP A 111 -6.75 -5.26 -11.95
C ASP A 111 -5.59 -4.46 -11.35
N CYS A 112 -5.43 -3.24 -11.81
CA CYS A 112 -4.41 -2.31 -11.32
C CYS A 112 -5.07 -1.04 -10.78
N PRO A 113 -5.68 -1.07 -9.59
CA PRO A 113 -6.26 0.11 -9.00
C PRO A 113 -5.19 1.16 -8.71
N VAL A 114 -5.56 2.42 -8.82
CA VAL A 114 -4.72 3.52 -8.34
C VAL A 114 -4.71 3.48 -6.80
N VAL A 115 -3.52 3.43 -6.21
CA VAL A 115 -3.32 3.43 -4.75
C VAL A 115 -2.63 4.71 -4.29
N GLY A 116 -2.68 4.99 -2.99
CA GLY A 116 -2.01 6.17 -2.40
C GLY A 116 -2.82 7.45 -2.41
N ALA A 117 -4.00 7.46 -2.97
CA ALA A 117 -4.87 8.64 -3.00
C ALA A 117 -5.29 9.15 -1.62
N GLY A 118 -5.16 8.35 -0.56
CA GLY A 118 -5.39 8.79 0.81
C GLY A 118 -4.53 9.98 1.24
N MET A 119 -3.31 10.10 0.71
CA MET A 119 -2.46 11.27 0.97
C MET A 119 -2.98 12.53 0.27
N LEU A 120 -3.44 12.41 -0.99
CA LEU A 120 -4.08 13.50 -1.70
C LEU A 120 -5.39 13.91 -1.02
N ALA A 121 -6.23 12.94 -0.66
CA ALA A 121 -7.47 13.20 0.07
C ALA A 121 -7.22 13.94 1.41
N THR A 122 -6.13 13.62 2.11
CA THR A 122 -5.75 14.33 3.34
C THR A 122 -5.37 15.78 3.05
N ARG A 123 -4.59 16.04 2.00
CA ARG A 123 -4.24 17.37 1.53
C ARG A 123 -5.49 18.18 1.19
N ASP A 124 -6.31 17.61 0.32
CA ASP A 124 -7.45 18.31 -0.24
C ASP A 124 -8.50 18.60 0.82
N LEU A 125 -8.72 17.67 1.75
CA LEU A 125 -9.63 17.88 2.87
C LEU A 125 -9.12 18.96 3.83
N ALA A 126 -7.82 18.96 4.17
CA ALA A 126 -7.24 19.99 5.02
C ALA A 126 -7.32 21.36 4.35
N SER A 127 -7.03 21.44 3.06
CA SER A 127 -7.14 22.66 2.26
C SER A 127 -8.59 23.14 2.15
N TYR A 128 -9.52 22.24 1.85
CA TYR A 128 -10.95 22.53 1.79
C TYR A 128 -11.46 23.12 3.10
N LEU A 129 -11.19 22.46 4.23
CA LEU A 129 -11.65 22.92 5.54
C LEU A 129 -11.08 24.31 5.90
N ARG A 130 -9.88 24.61 5.45
CA ARG A 130 -9.21 25.87 5.78
C ARG A 130 -9.58 27.04 4.87
N TYR A 131 -9.69 26.79 3.58
CA TYR A 131 -9.71 27.86 2.58
C TYR A 131 -11.04 28.06 1.85
N GLU A 132 -11.88 27.02 1.81
CA GLU A 132 -13.09 27.11 1.02
C GLU A 132 -14.27 27.69 1.82
N ALA A 133 -14.99 28.63 1.18
CA ALA A 133 -16.08 29.37 1.81
C ALA A 133 -17.27 28.47 2.18
N GLU A 134 -17.47 27.40 1.42
CA GLU A 134 -18.54 26.43 1.61
C GLU A 134 -18.19 25.37 2.67
N ALA A 135 -16.96 25.34 3.15
CA ALA A 135 -16.56 24.41 4.19
C ALA A 135 -17.28 24.70 5.50
N PRO A 136 -17.62 23.69 6.32
CA PRO A 136 -18.24 23.90 7.63
C PRO A 136 -17.45 24.80 8.57
N THR A 137 -16.16 24.96 8.29
CA THR A 137 -15.18 25.73 9.07
C THR A 137 -14.78 27.03 8.37
N ALA A 138 -15.46 27.42 7.30
CA ALA A 138 -15.11 28.61 6.49
C ALA A 138 -14.76 29.84 7.33
N GLY A 139 -13.58 30.39 7.12
CA GLY A 139 -13.09 31.60 7.78
C GLY A 139 -12.71 31.45 9.26
N ASN A 140 -12.82 30.25 9.85
CA ASN A 140 -12.55 30.03 11.27
C ASN A 140 -11.27 29.23 11.56
N ILE A 141 -10.51 28.80 10.54
CA ILE A 141 -9.25 28.11 10.72
C ILE A 141 -8.10 29.03 10.38
N GLU A 142 -7.38 29.47 11.41
CA GLU A 142 -6.17 30.29 11.25
C GLU A 142 -4.95 29.41 10.97
N TYR A 143 -4.78 28.31 11.72
CA TYR A 143 -3.67 27.38 11.60
C TYR A 143 -4.15 25.94 11.57
N THR A 144 -3.45 25.12 10.79
CA THR A 144 -3.64 23.68 10.69
C THR A 144 -2.36 22.95 11.11
N ILE A 145 -2.50 21.97 12.01
CA ILE A 145 -1.38 21.15 12.48
C ILE A 145 -1.68 19.68 12.20
N GLY A 146 -0.81 19.05 11.43
CA GLY A 146 -0.82 17.59 11.25
C GLY A 146 -0.13 16.90 12.42
N GLU A 147 -0.82 16.08 13.19
CA GLU A 147 -0.24 15.30 14.26
C GLU A 147 -0.43 13.80 13.98
N GLY A 148 0.64 13.03 14.13
CA GLY A 148 0.59 11.58 13.96
C GLY A 148 1.65 10.87 14.78
N GLN A 149 1.24 9.75 15.40
CA GLN A 149 2.10 8.90 16.19
C GLN A 149 2.35 7.57 15.49
N SER A 150 3.56 7.02 15.58
CA SER A 150 3.95 5.73 15.03
C SER A 150 3.62 5.64 13.53
N GLN A 151 2.73 4.78 13.10
CA GLN A 151 2.32 4.64 11.69
C GLN A 151 1.73 5.93 11.12
N CYS A 152 0.91 6.66 11.88
CA CYS A 152 0.38 7.96 11.46
C CYS A 152 1.50 9.02 11.35
N GLY A 153 2.50 8.97 12.23
CA GLY A 153 3.70 9.81 12.10
C GLY A 153 4.50 9.45 10.83
N ARG A 154 4.60 8.17 10.50
CA ARG A 154 5.24 7.70 9.26
C ARG A 154 4.46 8.14 8.02
N PHE A 155 3.14 8.12 8.08
CA PHE A 155 2.27 8.68 7.04
C PHE A 155 2.59 10.16 6.79
N LEU A 156 2.61 10.99 7.83
CA LEU A 156 2.92 12.41 7.73
C LEU A 156 4.33 12.68 7.18
N ARG A 157 5.33 11.90 7.59
CA ARG A 157 6.67 12.00 7.00
C ARG A 157 6.68 11.67 5.51
N THR A 158 5.96 10.62 5.11
CA THR A 158 5.86 10.22 3.70
C THR A 158 5.11 11.28 2.90
N TYR A 159 4.05 11.81 3.47
CA TYR A 159 3.26 12.92 2.91
C TYR A 159 4.13 14.17 2.62
N LEU A 160 4.94 14.61 3.59
CA LEU A 160 5.87 15.73 3.41
C LEU A 160 6.96 15.40 2.39
N HIS A 161 7.51 14.18 2.43
CA HIS A 161 8.55 13.73 1.50
C HIS A 161 8.04 13.69 0.05
N ALA A 162 6.78 13.36 -0.15
CA ALA A 162 6.13 13.37 -1.46
C ALA A 162 5.73 14.78 -1.94
N GLY A 163 6.01 15.84 -1.15
CA GLY A 163 5.69 17.22 -1.51
C GLY A 163 4.19 17.56 -1.45
N LEU A 164 3.40 16.76 -0.73
CA LEU A 164 1.94 16.87 -0.73
C LEU A 164 1.38 17.93 0.23
N ASN A 165 2.24 18.72 0.90
CA ASN A 165 1.76 19.76 1.82
C ASN A 165 1.27 21.04 1.13
N LEU A 166 1.43 21.15 -0.18
CA LEU A 166 0.87 22.24 -0.96
C LEU A 166 -0.32 21.74 -1.76
N ASP A 167 -1.42 22.50 -1.70
CA ASP A 167 -2.58 22.26 -2.55
C ASP A 167 -2.32 22.70 -4.01
N GLU A 168 -3.29 22.51 -4.88
CA GLU A 168 -3.18 22.86 -6.31
C GLU A 168 -3.02 24.37 -6.56
N SER A 169 -3.38 25.21 -5.57
CA SER A 169 -3.19 26.67 -5.59
C SER A 169 -1.87 27.08 -4.94
N GLY A 170 -1.03 26.13 -4.50
CA GLY A 170 0.24 26.39 -3.82
C GLY A 170 0.09 26.82 -2.36
N ARG A 171 -1.08 26.64 -1.75
CA ARG A 171 -1.34 27.01 -0.35
C ARG A 171 -0.98 25.83 0.57
N PRO A 172 -0.42 26.06 1.76
CA PRO A 172 -0.06 24.96 2.67
C PRO A 172 -1.32 24.31 3.27
N ALA A 173 -1.40 22.98 3.19
CA ALA A 173 -2.44 22.22 3.86
C ALA A 173 -2.23 22.21 5.38
N PHE A 174 -0.98 22.08 5.83
CA PHE A 174 -0.58 22.17 7.24
C PHE A 174 0.50 23.23 7.43
N ASP A 175 0.35 24.07 8.45
CA ASP A 175 1.39 25.05 8.86
C ASP A 175 2.49 24.37 9.67
N GLY A 176 2.17 23.28 10.36
CA GLY A 176 3.12 22.48 11.13
C GLY A 176 2.76 21.00 11.13
N VAL A 177 3.77 20.15 11.29
CA VAL A 177 3.59 18.70 11.36
C VAL A 177 4.37 18.12 12.52
N LEU A 178 3.69 17.35 13.36
CA LEU A 178 4.25 16.62 14.49
C LEU A 178 4.24 15.11 14.16
N ALA A 179 5.32 14.63 13.57
CA ALA A 179 5.48 13.21 13.24
C ALA A 179 6.18 12.48 14.41
N HIS A 180 5.40 12.12 15.43
CA HIS A 180 5.93 11.54 16.65
C HIS A 180 6.25 10.05 16.49
N ILE A 181 7.46 9.62 16.94
CA ILE A 181 7.96 8.24 16.87
C ILE A 181 7.70 7.55 15.52
N ALA A 182 7.89 8.28 14.45
CA ALA A 182 7.59 7.85 13.08
C ALA A 182 8.55 6.76 12.54
N GLY A 183 9.65 6.49 13.24
CA GLY A 183 10.72 5.59 12.80
C GLY A 183 11.53 6.14 11.62
N GLY A 184 12.60 5.44 11.25
CA GLY A 184 13.53 5.86 10.18
C GLY A 184 13.06 5.56 8.76
N ARG A 185 12.19 4.56 8.56
CA ARG A 185 11.72 4.13 7.24
C ARG A 185 10.54 4.97 6.77
N ARG A 186 10.40 5.09 5.45
CA ARG A 186 9.17 5.60 4.84
C ARG A 186 8.05 4.56 4.99
N GLY A 187 6.81 4.99 4.97
CA GLY A 187 5.65 4.10 4.94
C GLY A 187 5.40 3.57 3.53
N GLU A 188 4.81 2.41 3.46
CA GLU A 188 4.44 1.71 2.22
C GLU A 188 3.00 2.04 1.83
N PHE A 189 2.62 3.32 1.93
CA PHE A 189 1.24 3.77 1.68
C PHE A 189 0.88 3.86 0.19
N ASN A 190 1.89 3.78 -0.69
CA ASN A 190 1.73 3.92 -2.14
C ASN A 190 2.32 2.73 -2.89
N HIS A 191 2.58 1.62 -2.21
CA HIS A 191 3.08 0.45 -2.89
C HIS A 191 2.00 -0.17 -3.77
N ARG A 192 2.36 -0.40 -5.01
CA ARG A 192 1.80 -1.49 -5.81
C ARG A 192 2.65 -2.72 -5.55
N TYR A 193 1.98 -3.79 -5.38
CA TYR A 193 2.63 -5.08 -5.34
C TYR A 193 3.12 -5.45 -6.74
#